data_915edc9ea754b0fabe544b7d790ab3ba
#
_entry.id   915edc9ea754b0fabe544b7d790ab3ba
#
_cell.length_a   1.000
_cell.length_b   1.000
_cell.length_c   1.000
_cell.angle_alpha   90.00
_cell.angle_beta   90.00
_cell.angle_gamma   90.00
#
_symmetry.space_group_name_H-M   'P 1'
#
loop_
_entity.id
_entity.type
_entity.pdbx_description
1 polymer ?
#
loop_
_entity_poly.entity_id
_entity_poly.type
_entity_poly.pdbx_seq_one_letter_code
_entity_poly.pdbx_strand_id
1 'polypeptide(L)' 'MMTNKIREQIMAIRDSGETNMLDTRTVQWIANREGYYELVIYLEDNSREYWNFIMTGEAPMADEDEEVE' A
#
# COMPACT_ATOMS: atom_id res chain seq x y z
N MET A 1 7.50 -3.66 -6.05
CA MET A 1 8.21 -3.15 -4.86
C MET A 1 7.51 -1.91 -4.32
N MET A 2 7.38 -1.85 -3.02
CA MET A 2 6.63 -0.75 -2.40
C MET A 2 7.47 0.52 -2.31
N THR A 3 6.92 1.61 -2.82
CA THR A 3 7.59 2.91 -2.69
C THR A 3 7.09 3.60 -1.42
N ASN A 4 7.77 4.67 -1.06
CA ASN A 4 7.33 5.46 0.09
C ASN A 4 5.94 6.04 -0.14
N LYS A 5 5.67 6.47 -1.37
CA LYS A 5 4.35 7.01 -1.70
C LYS A 5 3.26 5.97 -1.55
N ILE A 6 3.51 4.75 -2.01
CA ILE A 6 2.54 3.68 -1.89
C ILE A 6 2.29 3.37 -0.42
N ARG A 7 3.35 3.34 0.37
CA ARG A 7 3.18 3.09 1.81
C ARG A 7 2.35 4.18 2.47
N GLU A 8 2.58 5.43 2.10
CA GLU A 8 1.80 6.53 2.65
C GLU A 8 0.32 6.39 2.30
N GLN A 9 0.04 5.97 1.08
CA GLN A 9 -1.34 5.76 0.65
C GLN A 9 -2.00 4.62 1.43
N ILE A 10 -1.26 3.54 1.65
CA ILE A 10 -1.76 2.43 2.46
C ILE A 10 -2.08 2.91 3.87
N MET A 11 -1.18 3.66 4.46
CA MET A 11 -1.39 4.14 5.83
C MET A 11 -2.55 5.10 5.92
N ALA A 12 -2.77 5.91 4.90
CA ALA A 12 -3.91 6.82 4.88
C ALA A 12 -5.23 6.05 4.91
N ILE A 13 -5.31 4.96 4.16
CA ILE A 13 -6.52 4.14 4.16
C ILE A 13 -6.67 3.43 5.50
N ARG A 14 -5.58 2.95 6.05
CA ARG A 14 -5.63 2.31 7.36
C ARG A 14 -6.16 3.26 8.42
N ASP A 15 -5.66 4.50 8.40
CA ASP A 15 -6.04 5.48 9.39
C ASP A 15 -7.49 5.92 9.25
N SER A 16 -8.08 5.77 8.06
CA SER A 16 -9.47 6.12 7.86
C SER A 16 -10.42 5.14 8.56
N GLY A 17 -9.97 3.93 8.82
CA GLY A 17 -10.77 2.92 9.48
C GLY A 17 -11.93 2.40 8.66
N GLU A 18 -11.91 2.59 7.34
CA GLU A 18 -13.05 2.24 6.50
C GLU A 18 -13.15 0.74 6.21
N THR A 19 -12.04 0.01 6.30
CA THR A 19 -12.07 -1.39 5.91
C THR A 19 -10.99 -2.18 6.63
N ASN A 20 -11.13 -3.49 6.58
CA ASN A 20 -10.08 -4.40 7.01
C ASN A 20 -8.96 -4.35 5.97
N MET A 21 -7.75 -4.04 6.41
CA MET A 21 -6.63 -3.86 5.48
C MET A 21 -6.23 -5.14 4.76
N LEU A 22 -6.69 -6.30 5.21
CA LEU A 22 -6.44 -7.55 4.49
C LEU A 22 -7.44 -7.80 3.37
N ASP A 23 -8.50 -7.00 3.30
CA ASP A 23 -9.47 -7.07 2.22
C ASP A 23 -8.95 -6.21 1.06
N THR A 24 -8.05 -6.80 0.27
CA THR A 24 -7.36 -6.06 -0.78
C THR A 24 -8.29 -5.48 -1.82
N ARG A 25 -9.39 -6.17 -2.10
CA ARG A 25 -10.34 -5.67 -3.09
C ARG A 25 -10.96 -4.36 -2.63
N THR A 26 -11.40 -4.30 -1.38
CA THR A 26 -11.96 -3.08 -0.85
C THR A 26 -10.91 -1.98 -0.72
N VAL A 27 -9.71 -2.35 -0.29
CA VAL A 27 -8.62 -1.38 -0.20
C VAL A 27 -8.34 -0.79 -1.57
N GLN A 28 -8.34 -1.62 -2.61
CA GLN A 28 -8.10 -1.14 -3.97
C GLN A 28 -9.23 -0.21 -4.42
N TRP A 29 -10.47 -0.55 -4.07
CA TRP A 29 -11.61 0.30 -4.41
C TRP A 29 -11.49 1.67 -3.75
N ILE A 30 -11.12 1.69 -2.47
CA ILE A 30 -10.93 2.95 -1.75
C ILE A 30 -9.78 3.74 -2.36
N ALA A 31 -8.69 3.06 -2.71
CA ALA A 31 -7.55 3.72 -3.33
C ALA A 31 -7.96 4.38 -4.64
N ASN A 32 -8.76 3.69 -5.43
CA ASN A 32 -9.23 4.24 -6.68
C ASN A 32 -10.12 5.47 -6.45
N ARG A 33 -11.00 5.37 -5.46
CA ARG A 33 -11.88 6.49 -5.11
C ARG A 33 -11.09 7.72 -4.70
N GLU A 34 -10.01 7.51 -3.95
CA GLU A 34 -9.20 8.61 -3.43
C GLU A 34 -8.13 9.09 -4.41
N GLY A 35 -8.01 8.46 -5.56
CA GLY A 35 -7.01 8.86 -6.53
C GLY A 35 -5.62 8.31 -6.24
N TYR A 36 -5.52 7.29 -5.39
CA TYR A 36 -4.24 6.67 -5.06
C TYR A 36 -3.90 5.61 -6.11
N TYR A 37 -3.65 6.07 -7.34
CA TYR A 37 -3.52 5.14 -8.45
C TYR A 37 -2.26 4.31 -8.39
N GLU A 38 -1.20 4.81 -7.76
CA GLU A 38 0.00 4.02 -7.56
C GLU A 38 -0.33 2.77 -6.74
N LEU A 39 -1.15 2.95 -5.70
CA LEU A 39 -1.55 1.84 -4.87
C LEU A 39 -2.46 0.87 -5.62
N VAL A 40 -3.36 1.41 -6.45
CA VAL A 40 -4.23 0.55 -7.25
C VAL A 40 -3.39 -0.40 -8.12
N ILE A 41 -2.41 0.15 -8.82
CA ILE A 41 -1.56 -0.65 -9.69
C ILE A 41 -0.71 -1.62 -8.87
N TYR A 42 -0.18 -1.16 -7.76
CA TYR A 42 0.63 -1.98 -6.89
C TYR A 42 -0.15 -3.21 -6.43
N LEU A 43 -1.40 -3.03 -6.03
CA LEU A 43 -2.21 -4.15 -5.53
C LEU A 43 -2.54 -5.14 -6.64
N GLU A 44 -2.60 -4.69 -7.90
CA GLU A 44 -2.84 -5.60 -9.01
C GLU A 44 -1.70 -6.60 -9.16
N ASP A 45 -0.47 -6.15 -8.97
CA ASP A 45 0.69 -6.94 -9.28
C ASP A 45 1.44 -7.48 -8.07
N ASN A 46 1.22 -6.89 -6.90
CA ASN A 46 2.04 -7.17 -5.73
C ASN A 46 1.22 -7.41 -4.47
N SER A 47 0.07 -8.04 -4.60
CA SER A 47 -0.81 -8.23 -3.45
C SER A 47 -0.15 -9.05 -2.35
N ARG A 48 0.71 -10.01 -2.72
CA ARG A 48 1.40 -10.82 -1.72
C ARG A 48 2.36 -9.98 -0.89
N GLU A 49 3.08 -9.07 -1.54
CA GLU A 49 3.98 -8.17 -0.83
C GLU A 49 3.18 -7.24 0.09
N TYR A 50 2.03 -6.77 -0.40
CA TYR A 50 1.14 -5.94 0.40
C TYR A 50 0.68 -6.70 1.65
N TRP A 51 0.23 -7.95 1.48
CA TRP A 51 -0.21 -8.75 2.61
C TRP A 51 0.89 -8.93 3.64
N ASN A 52 2.10 -9.21 3.14
CA ASN A 52 3.23 -9.37 4.04
C ASN A 52 3.48 -8.10 4.83
N PHE A 53 3.39 -6.95 4.17
CA PHE A 53 3.55 -5.68 4.85
C PHE A 53 2.50 -5.48 5.95
N ILE A 54 1.24 -5.79 5.65
CA ILE A 54 0.17 -5.60 6.62
C ILE A 54 0.36 -6.54 7.81
N MET A 55 0.77 -7.78 7.55
CA MET A 55 0.90 -8.78 8.60
C MET A 55 2.13 -8.57 9.47
N THR A 56 3.21 -8.08 8.90
CA THR A 56 4.48 -7.99 9.62
C THR A 56 5.02 -6.58 9.78
N GLY A 57 4.47 -5.63 9.01
CA GLY A 57 4.98 -4.26 9.00
C GLY A 57 6.20 -4.07 8.14
N GLU A 58 6.57 -5.07 7.35
CA GLU A 58 7.80 -5.03 6.55
C GLU A 58 7.53 -5.34 5.10
N ALA A 59 8.17 -4.60 4.21
CA ALA A 59 8.13 -4.88 2.78
C ALA A 59 9.41 -4.33 2.16
N PRO A 60 9.86 -4.95 1.04
CA PRO A 60 11.01 -4.38 0.32
C PRO A 60 10.63 -2.98 -0.17
N MET A 61 11.45 -2.00 0.16
CA MET A 61 11.18 -0.62 -0.21
C MET A 61 12.01 -0.23 -1.42
N ALA A 62 11.48 0.68 -2.22
CA ALA A 62 12.22 1.19 -3.36
C ALA A 62 13.39 2.04 -2.88
N ASP A 63 14.41 2.15 -3.72
CA ASP A 63 15.62 2.87 -3.36
C ASP A 63 15.37 4.32 -3.01
N GLU A 64 14.33 4.90 -3.53
CA GLU A 64 14.02 6.31 -3.25
C GLU A 64 13.81 6.54 -1.77
N ASP A 65 13.53 5.48 -1.02
CA ASP A 65 13.30 5.60 0.40
C ASP A 65 14.58 5.57 1.20
N GLU A 66 15.65 5.27 0.54
CA GLU A 66 16.91 5.08 1.23
C GLU A 66 17.90 6.15 1.00
N GLU A 67 17.63 7.03 0.34
CA GLU A 67 18.38 7.95 0.00
C GLU A 67 19.17 8.50 0.74
N VAL A 68 19.48 8.32 0.97
CA VAL A 68 19.96 8.59 1.50
C VAL A 68 21.01 8.65 1.93
N GLU A 69 21.35 8.45 1.92
CA GLU A 69 22.19 8.50 2.41
C GLU A 69 22.90 8.94 2.34
#